data_3f275fa44a808c202d54cfc0d6dc6922
#
_entry.id   3f275fa44a808c202d54cfc0d6dc6922
#
_cell.length_a   1.000
_cell.length_b   1.000
_cell.length_c   1.000
_cell.angle_alpha   90.00
_cell.angle_beta   90.00
_cell.angle_gamma   90.00
#
_symmetry.space_group_name_H-M   'P 1'
#
loop_
_entity.id
_entity.type
_entity.pdbx_description
1 polymer ?
#
loop_
_entity_poly.entity_id
_entity_poly.type
_entity_poly.pdbx_seq_one_letter_code
_entity_poly.pdbx_strand_id
1 'polypeptide(L)'
;MPAAHPRKEVIGGANTEGLPFSEAIRLGNLVFVSGNVGFDESGRIVPGGIGPETRQTFANIDKVLRAAGCTLDDVVKVNVVLADPADFNGYNAVYRTIFRREPPARVTTAGVLTIDARLEVDVIAGVGAGAPPAQSGVKHPKKRGKSRR
;
A
#
# COMPACT_ATOMS: atom_id res chain seq x y z
N MET A 1 12.52 29.57 -15.12
CA MET A 1 12.70 29.11 -13.73
C MET A 1 12.79 27.60 -13.74
N PRO A 2 13.86 26.98 -13.24
CA PRO A 2 13.87 25.54 -13.08
C PRO A 2 12.75 25.14 -12.08
N ALA A 3 11.99 24.09 -12.41
CA ALA A 3 10.97 23.56 -11.52
C ALA A 3 11.65 23.16 -10.19
N ALA A 4 11.09 23.59 -9.07
CA ALA A 4 11.60 23.20 -7.76
C ALA A 4 11.53 21.67 -7.64
N HIS A 5 12.65 21.04 -7.32
CA HIS A 5 12.66 19.59 -7.06
C HIS A 5 11.82 19.28 -5.82
N PRO A 6 10.99 18.23 -5.87
CA PRO A 6 10.21 17.84 -4.70
C PRO A 6 11.14 17.45 -3.55
N ARG A 7 10.82 17.92 -2.35
CA ARG A 7 11.52 17.53 -1.14
C ARG A 7 10.79 16.36 -0.48
N LYS A 8 11.56 15.51 0.18
CA LYS A 8 10.95 14.41 0.98
C LYS A 8 10.21 15.00 2.18
N GLU A 9 9.04 14.43 2.46
CA GLU A 9 8.22 14.71 3.63
C GLU A 9 8.15 13.44 4.49
N VAL A 10 8.39 13.59 5.80
CA VAL A 10 8.22 12.49 6.75
C VAL A 10 6.75 12.36 7.12
N ILE A 11 6.21 11.16 7.01
CA ILE A 11 4.83 10.80 7.37
C ILE A 11 4.87 9.96 8.65
N GLY A 12 3.97 10.24 9.59
CA GLY A 12 3.83 9.47 10.83
C GLY A 12 4.81 9.86 11.93
N GLY A 13 5.74 10.77 11.66
CA GLY A 13 6.78 11.19 12.61
C GLY A 13 8.13 10.54 12.35
N ALA A 14 9.17 11.20 12.84
CA ALA A 14 10.57 10.81 12.62
C ALA A 14 11.06 9.71 13.55
N ASN A 15 10.20 9.10 14.33
CA ASN A 15 10.68 8.15 15.32
C ASN A 15 9.65 7.10 15.71
N THR A 16 9.96 5.91 15.35
CA THR A 16 9.38 4.70 15.91
C THR A 16 10.29 4.23 17.07
N GLU A 17 10.11 4.78 18.25
CA GLU A 17 10.81 4.34 19.47
C GLU A 17 12.35 4.38 19.39
N GLY A 18 12.93 5.41 18.76
CA GLY A 18 14.39 5.58 18.66
C GLY A 18 15.06 4.77 17.54
N LEU A 19 14.29 4.08 16.70
CA LEU A 19 14.83 3.39 15.53
C LEU A 19 15.15 4.39 14.40
N PRO A 20 16.21 4.15 13.61
CA PRO A 20 16.73 5.13 12.65
C PRO A 20 15.98 5.07 11.31
N PHE A 21 14.64 5.09 11.32
CA PHE A 21 13.81 5.16 10.13
C PHE A 21 12.49 5.91 10.39
N SER A 22 11.84 6.35 9.33
CA SER A 22 10.51 6.96 9.36
C SER A 22 9.45 5.91 9.00
N GLU A 23 8.23 6.07 9.48
CA GLU A 23 7.13 5.17 9.10
C GLU A 23 6.87 5.20 7.59
N ALA A 24 6.88 6.40 7.01
CA ALA A 24 6.83 6.57 5.57
C ALA A 24 7.48 7.88 5.13
N ILE A 25 7.87 7.93 3.87
CA ILE A 25 8.36 9.14 3.18
C ILE A 25 7.47 9.40 1.98
N ARG A 26 7.01 10.64 1.85
CA ARG A 26 6.40 11.14 0.63
C ARG A 26 7.42 11.93 -0.19
N LEU A 27 7.46 11.67 -1.49
CA LEU A 27 8.24 12.43 -2.47
C LEU A 27 7.36 12.71 -3.69
N GLY A 28 6.90 13.94 -3.83
CA GLY A 28 5.94 14.30 -4.87
C GLY A 28 4.63 13.48 -4.70
N ASN A 29 4.29 12.70 -5.71
CA ASN A 29 3.10 11.83 -5.68
C ASN A 29 3.38 10.40 -5.22
N LEU A 30 4.60 10.08 -4.83
CA LEU A 30 4.96 8.74 -4.35
C LEU A 30 5.07 8.73 -2.82
N VAL A 31 4.62 7.64 -2.24
CA VAL A 31 4.71 7.34 -0.80
C VAL A 31 5.42 6.01 -0.63
N PHE A 32 6.51 6.04 0.12
CA PHE A 32 7.34 4.87 0.45
C PHE A 32 7.07 4.52 1.91
N VAL A 33 6.46 3.38 2.16
CA VAL A 33 6.14 2.90 3.51
C VAL A 33 7.22 1.92 3.94
N SER A 34 7.77 2.13 5.12
CA SER A 34 8.76 1.23 5.73
C SER A 34 8.19 -0.15 6.00
N GLY A 35 9.06 -1.13 6.24
CA GLY A 35 8.68 -2.48 6.59
C GLY A 35 7.73 -2.53 7.78
N ASN A 36 6.63 -3.25 7.62
CA ASN A 36 5.60 -3.48 8.63
C ASN A 36 5.43 -4.96 8.89
N VAL A 37 5.11 -5.26 10.13
CA VAL A 37 4.76 -6.60 10.63
C VAL A 37 3.39 -6.55 11.31
N GLY A 38 2.86 -7.69 11.70
CA GLY A 38 1.51 -7.81 12.27
C GLY A 38 1.42 -7.45 13.76
N PHE A 39 1.99 -6.31 14.18
CA PHE A 39 1.84 -5.81 15.54
C PHE A 39 0.41 -5.33 15.82
N ASP A 40 -0.12 -5.74 16.97
CA ASP A 40 -1.32 -5.15 17.56
C ASP A 40 -1.00 -3.82 18.28
N GLU A 41 -2.02 -3.19 18.87
CA GLU A 41 -1.85 -1.93 19.62
C GLU A 41 -0.98 -2.06 20.87
N SER A 42 -0.76 -3.27 21.38
CA SER A 42 0.14 -3.54 22.50
C SER A 42 1.60 -3.78 22.07
N GLY A 43 1.89 -3.72 20.76
CA GLY A 43 3.21 -3.98 20.22
C GLY A 43 3.58 -5.46 20.16
N ARG A 44 2.60 -6.36 20.16
CA ARG A 44 2.80 -7.81 20.03
C ARG A 44 2.31 -8.30 18.68
N ILE A 45 2.99 -9.29 18.13
CA ILE A 45 2.51 -9.98 16.92
C ILE A 45 1.18 -10.67 17.23
N VAL A 46 0.16 -10.44 16.39
CA VAL A 46 -1.14 -11.08 16.56
C VAL A 46 -1.03 -12.58 16.46
N PRO A 47 -1.77 -13.35 17.29
CA PRO A 47 -1.75 -14.80 17.23
C PRO A 47 -2.54 -15.34 16.04
N GLY A 48 -2.32 -16.59 15.69
CA GLY A 48 -3.13 -17.33 14.73
C GLY A 48 -2.43 -17.69 13.42
N GLY A 49 -1.16 -17.34 13.28
CA GLY A 49 -0.34 -17.71 12.13
C GLY A 49 -0.42 -16.73 10.98
N ILE A 50 -0.06 -17.19 9.77
CA ILE A 50 0.17 -16.31 8.62
C ILE A 50 -1.06 -15.52 8.19
N GLY A 51 -2.26 -16.08 8.27
CA GLY A 51 -3.48 -15.39 7.88
C GLY A 51 -3.75 -14.12 8.71
N PRO A 52 -3.92 -14.23 10.03
CA PRO A 52 -4.08 -13.08 10.93
C PRO A 52 -2.92 -12.09 10.86
N GLU A 53 -1.66 -12.55 10.83
CA GLU A 53 -0.51 -11.66 10.71
C GLU A 53 -0.52 -10.86 9.40
N THR A 54 -0.86 -11.50 8.28
CA THR A 54 -0.98 -10.81 7.00
C THR A 54 -2.05 -9.72 7.05
N ARG A 55 -3.23 -10.02 7.59
CA ARG A 55 -4.31 -9.03 7.75
C ARG A 55 -3.89 -7.85 8.61
N GLN A 56 -3.27 -8.11 9.75
CA GLN A 56 -2.81 -7.06 10.65
C GLN A 56 -1.71 -6.21 10.03
N THR A 57 -0.76 -6.83 9.34
CA THR A 57 0.32 -6.13 8.63
C THR A 57 -0.24 -5.13 7.62
N PHE A 58 -1.19 -5.53 6.79
CA PHE A 58 -1.81 -4.63 5.83
C PHE A 58 -2.74 -3.60 6.47
N ALA A 59 -3.38 -3.90 7.59
CA ALA A 59 -4.11 -2.90 8.38
C ALA A 59 -3.17 -1.81 8.92
N ASN A 60 -1.99 -2.18 9.41
CA ASN A 60 -0.97 -1.25 9.85
C ASN A 60 -0.46 -0.37 8.68
N ILE A 61 -0.20 -0.97 7.53
CA ILE A 61 0.20 -0.25 6.30
C ILE A 61 -0.91 0.72 5.86
N ASP A 62 -2.17 0.30 5.85
CA ASP A 62 -3.31 1.16 5.48
C ASP A 62 -3.40 2.41 6.38
N LYS A 63 -3.17 2.24 7.68
CA LYS A 63 -3.13 3.35 8.62
C LYS A 63 -2.05 4.38 8.26
N VAL A 64 -0.85 3.94 7.92
CA VAL A 64 0.25 4.81 7.49
C VAL A 64 -0.07 5.48 6.15
N LEU A 65 -0.61 4.73 5.18
CA LEU A 65 -1.02 5.25 3.89
C LEU A 65 -2.08 6.35 4.02
N ARG A 66 -3.07 6.16 4.89
CA ARG A 66 -4.12 7.16 5.14
C ARG A 66 -3.54 8.46 5.72
N ALA A 67 -2.55 8.38 6.58
CA ALA A 67 -1.83 9.56 7.07
C ALA A 67 -1.09 10.32 5.95
N ALA A 68 -0.76 9.63 4.85
CA ALA A 68 -0.14 10.21 3.67
C ALA A 68 -1.14 10.60 2.56
N GLY A 69 -2.46 10.45 2.80
CA GLY A 69 -3.51 10.73 1.81
C GLY A 69 -3.70 9.65 0.76
N CYS A 70 -3.27 8.41 1.05
CA CYS A 70 -3.41 7.23 0.22
C CYS A 70 -4.30 6.17 0.87
N THR A 71 -4.64 5.14 0.09
CA THR A 71 -5.28 3.92 0.55
C THR A 71 -4.54 2.71 -0.02
N LEU A 72 -4.93 1.50 0.38
CA LEU A 72 -4.38 0.27 -0.20
C LEU A 72 -4.62 0.17 -1.72
N ASP A 73 -5.68 0.78 -2.25
CA ASP A 73 -5.93 0.83 -3.70
C ASP A 73 -4.87 1.65 -4.47
N ASP A 74 -4.17 2.54 -3.78
CA ASP A 74 -3.10 3.36 -4.36
C ASP A 74 -1.74 2.65 -4.42
N VAL A 75 -1.63 1.46 -3.84
CA VAL A 75 -0.37 0.70 -3.79
C VAL A 75 -0.02 0.20 -5.19
N VAL A 76 1.19 0.50 -5.63
CA VAL A 76 1.72 0.11 -6.95
C VAL A 76 2.81 -0.96 -6.87
N LYS A 77 3.46 -1.09 -5.72
CA LYS A 77 4.52 -2.08 -5.47
C LYS A 77 4.43 -2.61 -4.05
N VAL A 78 4.59 -3.93 -3.91
CA VAL A 78 4.69 -4.63 -2.63
C VAL A 78 5.93 -5.50 -2.62
N ASN A 79 6.75 -5.37 -1.59
CA ASN A 79 7.83 -6.27 -1.27
C ASN A 79 7.49 -7.06 -0.01
N VAL A 80 7.66 -8.36 -0.05
CA VAL A 80 7.34 -9.27 1.06
C VAL A 80 8.50 -10.19 1.33
N VAL A 81 8.86 -10.31 2.60
CA VAL A 81 9.74 -11.37 3.11
C VAL A 81 8.91 -12.27 4.02
N LEU A 82 8.83 -13.56 3.69
CA LEU A 82 8.26 -14.59 4.54
C LEU A 82 9.37 -15.25 5.36
N ALA A 83 9.14 -15.46 6.66
CA ALA A 83 10.09 -16.19 7.49
C ALA A 83 10.16 -17.68 7.10
N ASP A 84 9.05 -18.22 6.59
CA ASP A 84 8.94 -19.61 6.11
C ASP A 84 8.29 -19.63 4.72
N PRO A 85 8.95 -20.19 3.69
CA PRO A 85 8.35 -20.31 2.36
C PRO A 85 7.07 -21.16 2.33
N ALA A 86 6.85 -22.02 3.31
CA ALA A 86 5.62 -22.79 3.46
C ALA A 86 4.38 -21.91 3.70
N ASP A 87 4.55 -20.68 4.18
CA ASP A 87 3.47 -19.72 4.39
C ASP A 87 2.97 -19.04 3.10
N PHE A 88 3.58 -19.28 1.95
CA PHE A 88 3.27 -18.62 0.69
C PHE A 88 1.78 -18.73 0.29
N ASN A 89 1.20 -19.92 0.37
CA ASN A 89 -0.21 -20.13 0.01
C ASN A 89 -1.17 -19.44 0.98
N GLY A 90 -0.91 -19.53 2.29
CA GLY A 90 -1.72 -18.87 3.31
C GLY A 90 -1.67 -17.34 3.20
N TYR A 91 -0.49 -16.80 2.95
CA TYR A 91 -0.28 -15.39 2.64
C TYR A 91 -1.07 -14.95 1.40
N ASN A 92 -0.95 -15.67 0.29
CA ASN A 92 -1.66 -15.36 -0.94
C ASN A 92 -3.19 -15.41 -0.79
N ALA A 93 -3.72 -16.32 0.02
CA ALA A 93 -5.15 -16.41 0.28
C ALA A 93 -5.70 -15.10 0.88
N VAL A 94 -4.99 -14.50 1.83
CA VAL A 94 -5.36 -13.20 2.41
C VAL A 94 -5.08 -12.06 1.45
N TYR A 95 -3.93 -12.06 0.78
CA TYR A 95 -3.54 -11.02 -0.17
C TYR A 95 -4.60 -10.80 -1.27
N ARG A 96 -5.18 -11.88 -1.80
CA ARG A 96 -6.27 -11.81 -2.79
C ARG A 96 -7.52 -11.10 -2.28
N THR A 97 -7.78 -11.13 -0.98
CA THR A 97 -8.93 -10.41 -0.39
C THR A 97 -8.68 -8.92 -0.24
N ILE A 98 -7.41 -8.51 -0.17
CA ILE A 98 -6.98 -7.12 -0.02
C ILE A 98 -6.89 -6.44 -1.39
N PHE A 99 -6.20 -7.06 -2.33
CA PHE A 99 -5.99 -6.54 -3.69
C PHE A 99 -6.85 -7.30 -4.71
N ARG A 100 -8.13 -6.98 -4.74
CA ARG A 100 -9.12 -7.70 -5.57
C ARG A 100 -9.10 -7.29 -7.03
N ARG A 101 -8.71 -6.05 -7.32
CA ARG A 101 -8.66 -5.47 -8.66
C ARG A 101 -7.31 -4.81 -8.85
N GLU A 102 -6.72 -5.00 -10.03
CA GLU A 102 -5.45 -4.39 -10.40
C GLU A 102 -4.37 -4.56 -9.33
N PRO A 103 -4.03 -5.82 -8.95
CA PRO A 103 -3.06 -6.05 -7.89
C PRO A 103 -1.73 -5.37 -8.22
N PRO A 104 -1.03 -4.82 -7.23
CA PRO A 104 0.25 -4.17 -7.43
C PRO A 104 1.32 -5.15 -7.93
N ALA A 105 2.37 -4.62 -8.57
CA ALA A 105 3.58 -5.39 -8.82
C ALA A 105 4.16 -5.88 -7.49
N ARG A 106 4.63 -7.13 -7.43
CA ARG A 106 5.06 -7.75 -6.18
C ARG A 106 6.34 -8.57 -6.34
N VAL A 107 7.16 -8.55 -5.29
CA VAL A 107 8.20 -9.54 -5.04
C VAL A 107 7.90 -10.19 -3.70
N THR A 108 7.97 -11.52 -3.66
CA THR A 108 7.87 -12.31 -2.43
C THR A 108 9.10 -13.19 -2.32
N THR A 109 9.85 -13.04 -1.25
CA THR A 109 11.03 -13.84 -0.91
C THR A 109 10.85 -14.51 0.44
N ALA A 110 11.70 -15.46 0.77
CA ALA A 110 11.80 -16.02 2.11
C ALA A 110 13.16 -15.68 2.71
N GLY A 111 13.20 -15.43 4.01
CA GLY A 111 14.44 -15.08 4.71
C GLY A 111 14.25 -14.90 6.19
N VAL A 112 15.36 -14.69 6.88
CA VAL A 112 15.36 -14.41 8.32
C VAL A 112 14.93 -12.96 8.54
N LEU A 113 13.92 -12.75 9.39
CA LEU A 113 13.46 -11.43 9.82
C LEU A 113 14.23 -10.99 11.08
N THR A 114 14.30 -9.68 11.29
CA THR A 114 14.90 -9.10 12.51
C THR A 114 13.93 -9.08 13.68
N ILE A 115 12.68 -9.45 13.45
CA ILE A 115 11.59 -9.54 14.43
C ILE A 115 11.02 -10.96 14.37
N ASP A 116 10.58 -11.48 15.49
CA ASP A 116 9.89 -12.77 15.56
C ASP A 116 8.46 -12.66 14.99
N ALA A 117 8.39 -12.63 13.67
CA ALA A 117 7.17 -12.52 12.88
C ALA A 117 7.24 -13.49 11.69
N ARG A 118 6.10 -13.80 11.09
CA ARG A 118 6.03 -14.67 9.90
C ARG A 118 6.25 -13.94 8.60
N LEU A 119 6.01 -12.62 8.57
CA LEU A 119 6.24 -11.82 7.38
C LEU A 119 6.60 -10.39 7.74
N GLU A 120 7.28 -9.74 6.82
CA GLU A 120 7.48 -8.29 6.79
C GLU A 120 7.15 -7.76 5.40
N VAL A 121 6.45 -6.64 5.35
CA VAL A 121 5.94 -6.05 4.12
C VAL A 121 6.28 -4.57 4.06
N ASP A 122 6.84 -4.13 2.93
CA ASP A 122 6.94 -2.71 2.58
C ASP A 122 6.19 -2.42 1.27
N VAL A 123 5.72 -1.20 1.10
CA VAL A 123 4.96 -0.83 -0.09
C VAL A 123 5.38 0.53 -0.65
N ILE A 124 5.12 0.72 -1.95
CA ILE A 124 5.14 2.01 -2.61
C ILE A 124 3.74 2.29 -3.13
N ALA A 125 3.21 3.47 -2.83
CA ALA A 125 1.92 3.94 -3.32
C ALA A 125 2.06 5.20 -4.16
N GLY A 126 1.15 5.41 -5.09
CA GLY A 126 0.99 6.65 -5.83
C GLY A 126 -0.29 7.36 -5.38
N VAL A 127 -0.19 8.62 -4.98
CA VAL A 127 -1.37 9.40 -4.53
C VAL A 127 -2.42 9.45 -5.63
N GLY A 128 -3.62 8.92 -5.36
CA GLY A 128 -4.72 8.86 -6.32
C GLY A 128 -4.59 7.80 -7.41
N ALA A 129 -3.59 6.91 -7.33
CA ALA A 129 -3.36 5.87 -8.35
C ALA A 129 -4.49 4.85 -8.43
N GLY A 130 -5.19 4.57 -7.33
CA GLY A 130 -6.34 3.67 -7.28
C GLY A 130 -7.67 4.31 -7.70
N ALA A 131 -7.69 5.62 -7.98
CA ALA A 131 -8.92 6.27 -8.44
C ALA A 131 -9.26 5.81 -9.87
N PRO A 132 -10.55 5.55 -10.17
CA PRO A 132 -10.96 5.26 -11.54
C PRO A 132 -10.61 6.48 -12.43
N PRO A 133 -10.22 6.26 -13.72
CA PRO A 133 -9.94 7.37 -14.62
C PRO A 133 -11.16 8.28 -14.68
N ALA A 134 -10.93 9.61 -14.60
CA ALA A 134 -12.00 10.58 -14.76
C ALA A 134 -12.78 10.27 -16.05
N GLN A 135 -14.07 10.05 -15.93
CA GLN A 135 -14.93 9.81 -17.10
C GLN A 135 -14.79 11.04 -18.01
N SER A 136 -14.07 10.89 -19.11
CA SER A 136 -14.05 11.88 -20.17
C SER A 136 -15.50 12.00 -20.66
N GLY A 137 -16.14 13.13 -20.33
CA GLY A 137 -17.50 13.41 -20.76
C GLY A 137 -17.57 13.41 -22.29
N VAL A 138 -17.93 12.29 -22.85
CA VAL A 138 -18.32 12.19 -24.26
C VAL A 138 -19.63 12.98 -24.39
N LYS A 139 -19.51 14.25 -24.77
CA LYS A 139 -20.68 15.02 -25.22
C LYS A 139 -21.19 14.36 -26.50
N HIS A 140 -22.25 13.56 -26.40
CA HIS A 140 -23.00 13.13 -27.57
C HIS A 140 -23.53 14.36 -28.30
N PRO A 141 -23.22 14.53 -29.60
CA PRO A 141 -23.78 15.61 -30.37
C PRO A 141 -25.31 15.39 -30.46
N LYS A 142 -26.08 16.39 -30.02
CA LYS A 142 -27.54 16.41 -30.18
C LYS A 142 -27.86 16.24 -31.65
N LYS A 143 -28.57 15.15 -32.02
CA LYS A 143 -29.15 15.01 -33.37
C LYS A 143 -30.09 16.19 -33.61
N ARG A 144 -29.74 17.04 -34.57
CA ARG A 144 -30.64 18.07 -35.11
C ARG A 144 -31.82 17.36 -35.78
N GLY A 145 -32.99 17.53 -35.22
CA GLY A 145 -34.23 17.09 -35.83
C GLY A 145 -34.43 17.79 -37.17
N LYS A 146 -34.58 17.01 -38.25
CA LYS A 146 -35.05 17.53 -39.53
C LYS A 146 -36.54 17.83 -39.41
N SER A 147 -36.89 19.11 -39.43
CA SER A 147 -38.25 19.58 -39.66
C SER A 147 -38.65 19.19 -41.11
N ARG A 148 -39.69 18.38 -41.26
CA ARG A 148 -40.35 18.19 -42.53
C ARG A 148 -41.43 19.29 -42.68
N ARG A 149 -41.34 20.04 -43.77
CA ARG A 149 -42.48 20.76 -44.35
C ARG A 149 -43.11 19.88 -45.42
#